data_7f4b521f579651442dcc91ae32e9892c
#
_entry.id   7f4b521f579651442dcc91ae32e9892c
#
_cell.length_a   1.000
_cell.length_b   1.000
_cell.length_c   1.000
_cell.angle_alpha   90.00
_cell.angle_beta   90.00
_cell.angle_gamma   90.00
#
_symmetry.space_group_name_H-M   'P 1'
#
loop_
_entity.id
_entity.type
_entity.pdbx_description
1 polymer ?
#
loop_
_entity_poly.entity_id
_entity_poly.type
_entity_poly.pdbx_seq_one_letter_code
_entity_poly.pdbx_strand_id
1 'polypeptide(L)'
;MNFNDGLPLISVVIAVYNGSSTLQQCIDSVNQQTYQKLELIVMDGGSTDGTVDLLIANAQKLTYWATEPDTGIYNAWNKALKKAKGDWICFLGADDYFWDAQVLAHMAEKLAVVSPDINVAYGQIMLLAKGDEPMYPLGQPWEIVKARFRREMCLPHPAVMHRSGLFRRLGAFDESFRI
;
A
#
# COMPACT_ATOMS: atom_id res chain seq x y z
N MET A 1 17.18 -24.85 6.26
CA MET A 1 16.07 -24.14 6.92
C MET A 1 15.67 -23.02 5.99
N ASN A 2 14.43 -23.04 5.49
CA ASN A 2 13.92 -21.94 4.65
C ASN A 2 13.76 -20.71 5.54
N PHE A 3 14.53 -19.67 5.29
CA PHE A 3 14.48 -18.39 6.02
C PHE A 3 13.10 -17.66 5.95
N ASN A 4 12.13 -18.25 5.24
CA ASN A 4 10.80 -17.68 5.03
C ASN A 4 9.70 -18.16 6.00
N ASP A 5 9.97 -19.16 6.85
CA ASP A 5 8.97 -19.78 7.72
C ASP A 5 8.71 -18.96 9.00
N GLY A 6 8.18 -17.80 8.92
CA GLY A 6 7.85 -16.90 10.06
C GLY A 6 7.63 -15.48 9.61
N LEU A 7 7.95 -15.16 8.36
CA LEU A 7 7.73 -13.83 7.80
C LEU A 7 6.25 -13.67 7.38
N PRO A 8 5.65 -12.47 7.56
CA PRO A 8 4.23 -12.23 7.32
C PRO A 8 3.90 -12.17 5.82
N LEU A 9 2.70 -12.57 5.42
CA LEU A 9 2.15 -12.23 4.11
C LEU A 9 1.81 -10.73 4.11
N ILE A 10 2.23 -10.01 3.07
CA ILE A 10 1.94 -8.57 2.88
C ILE A 10 0.98 -8.40 1.71
N SER A 11 -0.16 -7.72 1.93
CA SER A 11 -1.03 -7.26 0.88
C SER A 11 -0.66 -5.83 0.51
N VAL A 12 -0.25 -5.62 -0.74
CA VAL A 12 -0.12 -4.27 -1.32
C VAL A 12 -1.42 -3.98 -2.07
N VAL A 13 -2.10 -2.93 -1.65
CA VAL A 13 -3.38 -2.49 -2.20
C VAL A 13 -3.19 -1.18 -2.94
N ILE A 14 -3.59 -1.15 -4.21
CA ILE A 14 -3.59 0.05 -5.05
C ILE A 14 -5.04 0.37 -5.41
N ALA A 15 -5.46 1.61 -5.16
CA ALA A 15 -6.67 2.18 -5.72
C ALA A 15 -6.27 3.13 -6.85
N VAL A 16 -6.93 3.04 -7.99
CA VAL A 16 -6.62 3.86 -9.16
C VAL A 16 -7.89 4.36 -9.85
N TYR A 17 -7.85 5.60 -10.31
CA TYR A 17 -8.83 6.19 -11.21
C TYR A 17 -8.12 7.12 -12.20
N ASN A 18 -8.18 6.78 -13.51
CA ASN A 18 -7.49 7.49 -14.58
C ASN A 18 -5.99 7.66 -14.31
N GLY A 19 -5.30 6.54 -14.00
CA GLY A 19 -3.89 6.51 -13.64
C GLY A 19 -2.96 5.89 -14.70
N SER A 20 -3.34 5.90 -15.99
CA SER A 20 -2.60 5.23 -17.06
C SER A 20 -1.14 5.69 -17.19
N SER A 21 -0.83 6.93 -16.78
CA SER A 21 0.52 7.49 -16.87
C SER A 21 1.50 6.99 -15.80
N THR A 22 1.00 6.51 -14.65
CA THR A 22 1.83 6.19 -13.47
C THR A 22 1.70 4.73 -13.02
N LEU A 23 0.53 4.13 -13.23
CA LEU A 23 0.21 2.79 -12.71
C LEU A 23 1.22 1.71 -13.13
N GLN A 24 1.78 1.78 -14.34
CA GLN A 24 2.75 0.78 -14.79
C GLN A 24 4.00 0.79 -13.91
N GLN A 25 4.55 1.96 -13.60
CA GLN A 25 5.70 2.10 -12.71
C GLN A 25 5.38 1.58 -11.31
N CYS A 26 4.20 1.91 -10.78
CA CYS A 26 3.72 1.42 -9.49
C CYS A 26 3.68 -0.11 -9.46
N ILE A 27 3.02 -0.77 -10.41
CA ILE A 27 2.92 -2.23 -10.54
C ILE A 27 4.32 -2.87 -10.65
N ASP A 28 5.19 -2.32 -11.50
CA ASP A 28 6.52 -2.87 -11.72
C ASP A 28 7.38 -2.77 -10.45
N SER A 29 7.27 -1.69 -9.67
CA SER A 29 7.99 -1.54 -8.41
C SER A 29 7.61 -2.59 -7.37
N VAL A 30 6.34 -3.01 -7.33
CA VAL A 30 5.86 -4.09 -6.46
C VAL A 30 6.38 -5.45 -6.95
N ASN A 31 6.30 -5.71 -8.26
CA ASN A 31 6.71 -6.99 -8.82
C ASN A 31 8.25 -7.19 -8.82
N GLN A 32 9.03 -6.13 -8.73
CA GLN A 32 10.49 -6.17 -8.60
C GLN A 32 10.95 -6.44 -7.15
N GLN A 33 10.05 -6.46 -6.17
CA GLN A 33 10.44 -6.74 -4.79
C GLN A 33 11.02 -8.15 -4.64
N THR A 34 12.11 -8.26 -3.91
CA THR A 34 12.76 -9.54 -3.59
C THR A 34 11.95 -10.37 -2.61
N TYR A 35 11.02 -9.74 -1.90
CA TYR A 35 10.12 -10.40 -0.96
C TYR A 35 9.02 -11.16 -1.69
N GLN A 36 8.93 -12.49 -1.47
CA GLN A 36 8.02 -13.35 -2.23
C GLN A 36 6.66 -13.60 -1.56
N LYS A 37 6.54 -13.37 -0.23
CA LYS A 37 5.26 -13.50 0.47
C LYS A 37 4.45 -12.20 0.37
N LEU A 38 4.09 -11.85 -0.83
CA LEU A 38 3.27 -10.67 -1.11
C LEU A 38 2.10 -11.01 -2.03
N GLU A 39 1.05 -10.24 -1.93
CA GLU A 39 -0.04 -10.19 -2.89
C GLU A 39 -0.27 -8.74 -3.34
N LEU A 40 -0.53 -8.56 -4.62
CA LEU A 40 -0.82 -7.27 -5.23
C LEU A 40 -2.28 -7.23 -5.65
N ILE A 41 -3.03 -6.30 -5.07
CA ILE A 41 -4.47 -6.10 -5.31
C ILE A 41 -4.68 -4.70 -5.88
N VAL A 42 -5.31 -4.62 -7.05
CA VAL A 42 -5.60 -3.33 -7.69
C VAL A 42 -7.11 -3.17 -7.87
N MET A 43 -7.64 -2.05 -7.37
CA MET A 43 -9.04 -1.65 -7.55
C MET A 43 -9.11 -0.40 -8.42
N ASP A 44 -9.69 -0.55 -9.59
CA ASP A 44 -9.91 0.55 -10.53
C ASP A 44 -11.34 1.10 -10.38
N GLY A 45 -11.46 2.42 -10.25
CA GLY A 45 -12.71 3.15 -10.05
C GLY A 45 -13.56 3.35 -11.30
N GLY A 46 -13.33 2.57 -12.37
CA GLY A 46 -14.01 2.72 -13.65
C GLY A 46 -13.31 3.73 -14.57
N SER A 47 -12.00 3.62 -14.70
CA SER A 47 -11.16 4.49 -15.53
C SER A 47 -11.52 4.42 -17.02
N THR A 48 -11.24 5.51 -17.74
CA THR A 48 -11.52 5.68 -19.17
C THR A 48 -10.32 6.12 -20.00
N ASP A 49 -9.13 6.21 -19.37
CA ASP A 49 -7.90 6.78 -19.94
C ASP A 49 -6.89 5.72 -20.45
N GLY A 50 -7.25 4.45 -20.46
CA GLY A 50 -6.34 3.34 -20.79
C GLY A 50 -5.81 2.58 -19.57
N THR A 51 -6.18 2.98 -18.34
CA THR A 51 -5.82 2.26 -17.11
C THR A 51 -6.26 0.81 -17.14
N VAL A 52 -7.48 0.54 -17.63
CA VAL A 52 -8.02 -0.83 -17.71
C VAL A 52 -7.21 -1.70 -18.66
N ASP A 53 -6.75 -1.15 -19.78
CA ASP A 53 -5.89 -1.87 -20.73
C ASP A 53 -4.55 -2.26 -20.09
N LEU A 54 -3.98 -1.37 -19.25
CA LEU A 54 -2.79 -1.68 -18.45
C LEU A 54 -3.05 -2.81 -17.46
N LEU A 55 -4.20 -2.82 -16.79
CA LEU A 55 -4.55 -3.90 -15.84
C LEU A 55 -4.69 -5.24 -16.55
N ILE A 56 -5.33 -5.26 -17.74
CA ILE A 56 -5.44 -6.47 -18.57
C ILE A 56 -4.04 -6.96 -18.96
N ALA A 57 -3.16 -6.07 -19.44
CA ALA A 57 -1.81 -6.41 -19.86
C ALA A 57 -0.95 -6.96 -18.69
N ASN A 58 -1.19 -6.52 -17.47
CA ASN A 58 -0.49 -6.93 -16.27
C ASN A 58 -1.22 -8.01 -15.45
N ALA A 59 -2.34 -8.56 -15.91
CA ALA A 59 -3.20 -9.44 -15.12
C ALA A 59 -2.47 -10.64 -14.47
N GLN A 60 -1.45 -11.19 -15.13
CA GLN A 60 -0.63 -12.31 -14.61
C GLN A 60 0.31 -11.89 -13.46
N LYS A 61 0.55 -10.60 -13.29
CA LYS A 61 1.39 -10.04 -12.23
C LYS A 61 0.57 -9.61 -10.99
N LEU A 62 -0.75 -9.61 -11.09
CA LEU A 62 -1.67 -9.17 -10.05
C LEU A 62 -2.31 -10.39 -9.38
N THR A 63 -2.35 -10.38 -8.04
CA THR A 63 -3.07 -11.43 -7.30
C THR A 63 -4.58 -11.28 -7.49
N TYR A 64 -5.06 -10.05 -7.54
CA TYR A 64 -6.45 -9.71 -7.81
C TYR A 64 -6.54 -8.31 -8.40
N TRP A 65 -7.46 -8.11 -9.33
CA TRP A 65 -7.86 -6.77 -9.77
C TRP A 65 -9.32 -6.75 -10.21
N ALA A 66 -9.92 -5.58 -10.12
CA ALA A 66 -11.27 -5.34 -10.63
C ALA A 66 -11.40 -3.88 -11.08
N THR A 67 -12.24 -3.66 -12.09
CA THR A 67 -12.69 -2.34 -12.51
C THR A 67 -14.18 -2.21 -12.28
N GLU A 68 -14.57 -1.25 -11.48
CA GLU A 68 -15.97 -0.94 -11.19
C GLU A 68 -16.08 0.48 -10.62
N PRO A 69 -17.14 1.24 -10.95
CA PRO A 69 -17.32 2.56 -10.37
C PRO A 69 -17.23 2.53 -8.84
N ASP A 70 -16.58 3.51 -8.26
CA ASP A 70 -16.50 3.71 -6.82
C ASP A 70 -16.95 5.12 -6.41
N THR A 71 -17.08 5.32 -5.11
CA THR A 71 -17.44 6.62 -4.51
C THR A 71 -16.23 7.37 -3.98
N GLY A 72 -15.02 6.92 -4.32
CA GLY A 72 -13.74 7.48 -3.90
C GLY A 72 -12.81 6.43 -3.31
N ILE A 73 -11.60 6.86 -2.99
CA ILE A 73 -10.48 5.98 -2.61
C ILE A 73 -10.80 5.03 -1.45
N TYR A 74 -11.54 5.48 -0.43
CA TYR A 74 -11.91 4.64 0.71
C TYR A 74 -12.86 3.51 0.31
N ASN A 75 -13.77 3.75 -0.65
CA ASN A 75 -14.63 2.70 -1.19
C ASN A 75 -13.79 1.65 -1.95
N ALA A 76 -12.85 2.07 -2.79
CA ALA A 76 -11.91 1.19 -3.47
C ALA A 76 -11.07 0.37 -2.46
N TRP A 77 -10.52 1.00 -1.43
CA TRP A 77 -9.77 0.30 -0.38
C TRP A 77 -10.64 -0.69 0.40
N ASN A 78 -11.87 -0.33 0.73
CA ASN A 78 -12.81 -1.23 1.41
C ASN A 78 -13.16 -2.46 0.57
N LYS A 79 -13.28 -2.30 -0.76
CA LYS A 79 -13.44 -3.43 -1.69
C LYS A 79 -12.20 -4.32 -1.69
N ALA A 80 -11.00 -3.72 -1.74
CA ALA A 80 -9.73 -4.45 -1.69
C ALA A 80 -9.53 -5.22 -0.37
N LEU A 81 -9.90 -4.64 0.77
CA LEU A 81 -9.84 -5.29 2.08
C LEU A 81 -10.61 -6.61 2.15
N LYS A 82 -11.70 -6.76 1.37
CA LYS A 82 -12.46 -8.01 1.28
C LYS A 82 -11.71 -9.11 0.52
N LYS A 83 -10.66 -8.76 -0.21
CA LYS A 83 -9.84 -9.67 -1.02
C LYS A 83 -8.49 -9.94 -0.39
N ALA A 84 -7.99 -8.99 0.41
CA ALA A 84 -6.69 -9.07 1.08
C ALA A 84 -6.65 -10.24 2.09
N LYS A 85 -5.58 -11.02 2.02
CA LYS A 85 -5.31 -12.18 2.89
C LYS A 85 -4.06 -11.97 3.73
N GLY A 86 -3.33 -10.88 3.51
CA GLY A 86 -2.09 -10.58 4.21
C GLY A 86 -2.26 -10.41 5.70
N ASP A 87 -1.21 -10.73 6.43
CA ASP A 87 -1.10 -10.40 7.85
C ASP A 87 -1.00 -8.90 8.05
N TRP A 88 -0.35 -8.24 7.10
CA TRP A 88 -0.18 -6.80 7.04
C TRP A 88 -0.62 -6.26 5.68
N ILE A 89 -1.20 -5.05 5.68
CA ILE A 89 -1.76 -4.38 4.50
C ILE A 89 -1.10 -3.00 4.35
N CYS A 90 -0.61 -2.72 3.16
CA CYS A 90 -0.08 -1.44 2.73
C CYS A 90 -0.99 -0.87 1.63
N PHE A 91 -1.32 0.43 1.71
CA PHE A 91 -2.06 1.14 0.68
C PHE A 91 -1.10 2.06 -0.06
N LEU A 92 -0.77 1.69 -1.29
CA LEU A 92 0.13 2.43 -2.17
C LEU A 92 -0.69 3.26 -3.16
N GLY A 93 -0.31 4.52 -3.37
CA GLY A 93 -0.91 5.35 -4.41
C GLY A 93 -0.54 4.83 -5.82
N ALA A 94 -1.42 5.01 -6.79
CA ALA A 94 -1.14 4.60 -8.16
C ALA A 94 -0.03 5.43 -8.86
N ASP A 95 0.37 6.51 -8.23
CA ASP A 95 1.47 7.42 -8.60
C ASP A 95 2.69 7.28 -7.68
N ASP A 96 2.62 6.39 -6.67
CA ASP A 96 3.72 6.04 -5.79
C ASP A 96 4.44 4.76 -6.27
N TYR A 97 5.67 4.56 -5.81
CA TYR A 97 6.42 3.32 -6.06
C TYR A 97 7.43 3.03 -4.94
N PHE A 98 7.80 1.77 -4.77
CA PHE A 98 8.83 1.37 -3.83
C PHE A 98 10.20 1.84 -4.31
N TRP A 99 10.98 2.44 -3.39
CA TRP A 99 12.28 3.05 -3.66
C TRP A 99 13.30 2.08 -4.27
N ASP A 100 13.32 0.84 -3.78
CA ASP A 100 14.16 -0.23 -4.29
C ASP A 100 13.51 -1.62 -4.13
N ALA A 101 14.16 -2.63 -4.65
CA ALA A 101 13.64 -4.00 -4.63
C ALA A 101 13.66 -4.69 -3.24
N GLN A 102 14.23 -4.08 -2.21
CA GLN A 102 14.38 -4.68 -0.87
C GLN A 102 13.45 -4.08 0.17
N VAL A 103 12.66 -3.07 -0.17
CA VAL A 103 11.80 -2.35 0.78
C VAL A 103 10.88 -3.32 1.53
N LEU A 104 10.15 -4.19 0.82
CA LEU A 104 9.23 -5.12 1.46
C LEU A 104 9.95 -6.22 2.25
N ALA A 105 11.15 -6.64 1.83
CA ALA A 105 11.96 -7.59 2.60
C ALA A 105 12.37 -7.00 3.95
N HIS A 106 12.90 -5.79 3.96
CA HIS A 106 13.28 -5.07 5.18
C HIS A 106 12.06 -4.80 6.10
N MET A 107 10.91 -4.43 5.49
CA MET A 107 9.68 -4.27 6.26
C MET A 107 9.23 -5.59 6.89
N ALA A 108 9.20 -6.68 6.13
CA ALA A 108 8.77 -7.99 6.62
C ALA A 108 9.61 -8.49 7.80
N GLU A 109 10.93 -8.30 7.75
CA GLU A 109 11.84 -8.64 8.87
C GLU A 109 11.47 -7.88 10.15
N LYS A 110 11.17 -6.57 10.04
CA LYS A 110 10.76 -5.76 11.18
C LYS A 110 9.37 -6.17 11.68
N LEU A 111 8.42 -6.41 10.77
CA LEU A 111 7.06 -6.80 11.10
C LEU A 111 6.97 -8.19 11.74
N ALA A 112 7.90 -9.09 11.43
CA ALA A 112 7.96 -10.44 12.01
C ALA A 112 8.25 -10.44 13.52
N VAL A 113 8.99 -9.44 14.00
CA VAL A 113 9.42 -9.35 15.41
C VAL A 113 8.68 -8.27 16.22
N VAL A 114 7.75 -7.55 15.58
CA VAL A 114 6.99 -6.52 16.28
C VAL A 114 5.98 -7.13 17.25
N SER A 115 5.82 -6.52 18.42
CA SER A 115 4.86 -6.99 19.45
C SER A 115 3.45 -7.20 18.86
N PRO A 116 2.73 -8.26 19.27
CA PRO A 116 1.34 -8.50 18.85
C PRO A 116 0.38 -7.33 19.12
N ASP A 117 0.67 -6.48 20.08
CA ASP A 117 -0.14 -5.31 20.44
C ASP A 117 0.02 -4.16 19.43
N ILE A 118 1.09 -4.17 18.61
CA ILE A 118 1.29 -3.17 17.58
C ILE A 118 0.44 -3.52 16.36
N ASN A 119 -0.46 -2.64 16.01
CA ASN A 119 -1.38 -2.80 14.89
C ASN A 119 -1.04 -1.93 13.68
N VAL A 120 -0.18 -0.93 13.86
CA VAL A 120 0.26 -0.02 12.82
C VAL A 120 1.78 0.16 12.95
N ALA A 121 2.48 -0.02 11.85
CA ALA A 121 3.90 0.30 11.71
C ALA A 121 4.07 1.21 10.49
N TYR A 122 5.08 2.04 10.46
CA TYR A 122 5.33 2.88 9.30
C TYR A 122 6.82 3.11 9.07
N GLY A 123 7.15 3.39 7.83
CA GLY A 123 8.48 3.78 7.39
C GLY A 123 8.54 5.24 6.99
N GLN A 124 9.48 5.54 6.12
CA GLN A 124 9.65 6.84 5.48
C GLN A 124 9.25 6.76 4.02
N ILE A 125 8.85 7.88 3.45
CA ILE A 125 8.76 8.09 2.01
C ILE A 125 9.73 9.18 1.60
N MET A 126 10.16 9.14 0.35
CA MET A 126 10.90 10.23 -0.30
C MET A 126 9.93 10.99 -1.18
N LEU A 127 9.75 12.28 -0.94
CA LEU A 127 9.05 13.13 -1.90
C LEU A 127 9.96 13.40 -3.09
N LEU A 128 9.37 13.28 -4.28
CA LEU A 128 10.06 13.51 -5.54
C LEU A 128 9.51 14.77 -6.22
N ALA A 129 10.41 15.53 -6.84
CA ALA A 129 10.04 16.58 -7.77
C ALA A 129 9.72 15.99 -9.15
N LYS A 130 9.29 16.84 -10.08
CA LYS A 130 9.08 16.44 -11.48
C LYS A 130 10.37 15.85 -12.07
N GLY A 131 10.26 14.65 -12.66
CA GLY A 131 11.41 13.93 -13.20
C GLY A 131 12.14 13.05 -12.17
N ASP A 132 11.43 12.67 -11.11
CA ASP A 132 11.88 11.74 -10.05
C ASP A 132 13.12 12.23 -9.26
N GLU A 133 13.36 13.55 -9.24
CA GLU A 133 14.43 14.10 -8.44
C GLU A 133 14.08 14.07 -6.94
N PRO A 134 14.89 13.42 -6.08
CA PRO A 134 14.65 13.38 -4.64
C PRO A 134 14.66 14.76 -4.00
N MET A 135 13.62 15.10 -3.23
CA MET A 135 13.51 16.35 -2.51
C MET A 135 13.86 16.18 -1.03
N TYR A 136 12.99 15.56 -0.28
CA TYR A 136 13.19 15.32 1.15
C TYR A 136 12.36 14.14 1.66
N PRO A 137 12.86 13.43 2.70
CA PRO A 137 12.14 12.34 3.30
C PRO A 137 11.00 12.85 4.22
N LEU A 138 9.88 12.13 4.22
CA LEU A 138 8.81 12.26 5.20
C LEU A 138 8.72 10.99 6.06
N GLY A 139 8.28 11.15 7.31
CA GLY A 139 8.17 10.06 8.27
C GLY A 139 9.19 10.26 9.41
N GLN A 140 8.75 10.89 10.49
CA GLN A 140 9.54 11.07 11.71
C GLN A 140 9.25 9.94 12.70
N PRO A 141 10.19 9.61 13.61
CA PRO A 141 9.96 8.63 14.66
C PRO A 141 8.71 8.91 15.48
N TRP A 142 8.02 7.84 15.91
CA TRP A 142 6.77 7.94 16.68
C TRP A 142 6.88 8.86 17.90
N GLU A 143 8.02 8.82 18.61
CA GLU A 143 8.29 9.67 19.77
C GLU A 143 8.18 11.17 19.50
N ILE A 144 8.44 11.56 18.24
CA ILE A 144 8.35 12.95 17.79
C ILE A 144 6.91 13.31 17.40
N VAL A 145 6.22 12.41 16.68
CA VAL A 145 4.92 12.74 16.08
C VAL A 145 3.72 12.45 16.97
N LYS A 146 3.85 11.58 17.97
CA LYS A 146 2.74 11.11 18.83
C LYS A 146 1.90 12.24 19.46
N ALA A 147 2.53 13.34 19.82
CA ALA A 147 1.83 14.48 20.44
C ALA A 147 0.92 15.22 19.43
N ARG A 148 1.26 15.17 18.14
CA ARG A 148 0.52 15.83 17.06
C ARG A 148 -0.48 14.92 16.38
N PHE A 149 -0.29 13.61 16.44
CA PHE A 149 -1.06 12.60 15.71
C PHE A 149 -2.58 12.72 15.88
N ARG A 150 -3.06 13.22 17.04
CA ARG A 150 -4.48 13.44 17.27
C ARG A 150 -5.06 14.68 16.59
N ARG A 151 -4.22 15.57 16.08
CA ARG A 151 -4.62 16.87 15.53
C ARG A 151 -4.35 17.00 14.05
N GLU A 152 -3.39 16.25 13.55
CA GLU A 152 -2.94 16.30 12.17
C GLU A 152 -2.44 14.94 11.67
N MET A 153 -2.58 14.70 10.38
CA MET A 153 -1.95 13.55 9.73
C MET A 153 -0.45 13.80 9.64
N CYS A 154 0.33 13.06 10.41
CA CYS A 154 1.80 13.17 10.46
C CYS A 154 2.51 11.87 10.10
N LEU A 155 1.78 10.85 9.66
CA LEU A 155 2.34 9.61 9.14
C LEU A 155 2.24 9.61 7.61
N PRO A 156 3.32 9.24 6.90
CA PRO A 156 3.28 9.13 5.44
C PRO A 156 2.47 7.89 5.05
N HIS A 157 1.22 8.08 4.64
CA HIS A 157 0.27 7.00 4.42
C HIS A 157 0.77 5.88 3.49
N PRO A 158 1.48 6.16 2.37
CA PRO A 158 2.00 5.10 1.50
C PRO A 158 3.02 4.17 2.18
N ALA A 159 3.67 4.63 3.25
CA ALA A 159 4.60 3.81 4.03
C ALA A 159 3.98 3.19 5.29
N VAL A 160 2.65 3.24 5.45
CA VAL A 160 1.97 2.69 6.63
C VAL A 160 1.57 1.24 6.37
N MET A 161 2.00 0.36 7.28
CA MET A 161 1.58 -1.04 7.36
C MET A 161 0.53 -1.21 8.44
N HIS A 162 -0.62 -1.75 8.07
CA HIS A 162 -1.73 -2.03 8.98
C HIS A 162 -1.84 -3.53 9.21
N ARG A 163 -1.84 -3.96 10.47
CA ARG A 163 -2.15 -5.37 10.79
C ARG A 163 -3.60 -5.67 10.37
N SER A 164 -3.82 -6.72 9.57
CA SER A 164 -5.16 -7.02 9.00
C SER A 164 -6.25 -7.18 10.06
N GLY A 165 -5.89 -7.69 11.24
CA GLY A 165 -6.78 -7.80 12.42
C GLY A 165 -7.37 -6.47 12.88
N LEU A 166 -6.71 -5.34 12.58
CA LEU A 166 -7.22 -4.01 12.89
C LEU A 166 -8.58 -3.76 12.22
N PHE A 167 -8.67 -4.03 10.92
CA PHE A 167 -9.89 -3.84 10.13
C PHE A 167 -11.02 -4.79 10.56
N ARG A 168 -10.69 -6.03 10.98
CA ARG A 168 -11.69 -6.95 11.53
C ARG A 168 -12.26 -6.47 12.86
N ARG A 169 -11.46 -5.77 13.66
CA ARG A 169 -11.84 -5.31 15.00
C ARG A 169 -12.53 -3.94 15.00
N LEU A 170 -12.03 -3.00 14.21
CA LEU A 170 -12.49 -1.61 14.19
C LEU A 170 -13.41 -1.27 13.03
N GLY A 171 -13.53 -2.16 12.04
CA GLY A 171 -14.24 -1.90 10.80
C GLY A 171 -13.32 -1.37 9.70
N ALA A 172 -13.90 -1.16 8.53
CA ALA A 172 -13.25 -0.62 7.35
C ALA A 172 -13.14 0.91 7.41
N PHE A 173 -12.62 1.53 6.37
CA PHE A 173 -12.55 3.00 6.26
C PHE A 173 -13.95 3.61 6.17
N ASP A 174 -14.12 4.78 6.77
CA ASP A 174 -15.33 5.57 6.65
C ASP A 174 -15.36 6.28 5.28
N GLU A 175 -16.30 5.87 4.44
CA GLU A 175 -16.43 6.37 3.07
C GLU A 175 -17.03 7.78 2.99
N SER A 176 -17.48 8.35 4.12
CA SER A 176 -17.96 9.73 4.17
C SER A 176 -16.84 10.76 4.09
N PHE A 177 -15.62 10.37 4.46
CA PHE A 177 -14.45 11.23 4.30
C PHE A 177 -14.01 11.31 2.84
N ARG A 178 -13.52 12.48 2.45
CA ARG A 178 -12.92 12.76 1.14
C ARG A 178 -11.47 13.17 1.33
N ILE A 179 -10.59 12.73 0.44
CA ILE A 179 -9.20 13.16 0.32
C ILE A 179 -9.11 14.08 -0.88
#